data_33eac8651d7de62d5cf061295c8087af
#
_entry.id   33eac8651d7de62d5cf061295c8087af
#
_cell.length_a   1.000
_cell.length_b   1.000
_cell.length_c   1.000
_cell.angle_alpha   90.00
_cell.angle_beta   90.00
_cell.angle_gamma   90.00
#
_symmetry.space_group_name_H-M   'P 1'
#
loop_
_entity.id
_entity.type
_entity.pdbx_description
1 polymer ?
#
loop_
_entity_poly.entity_id
_entity_poly.type
_entity_poly.pdbx_seq_one_letter_code
_entity_poly.pdbx_strand_id
1 'polypeptide(L)'
;MKNQAPSSAALRKRRHQLVRGLPPIDQIVRGSLMETYKRCGRPNCHCADGPGHGPKRYLSTIARTGERPRLGYVPNAAYAQVAEFLANFRKLQEMLNEICAINAELLRRRESLD
;
A
#
# COMPACT_ATOMS: atom_id res chain seq x y z
N MET A 1 -24.72 -16.15 21.08
CA MET A 1 -23.99 -17.07 20.22
C MET A 1 -22.49 -16.81 20.34
N LYS A 2 -21.72 -17.82 20.62
CA LYS A 2 -20.29 -17.66 20.79
C LYS A 2 -19.59 -17.76 19.44
N ASN A 3 -18.70 -16.83 19.18
CA ASN A 3 -17.84 -16.92 18.02
C ASN A 3 -16.82 -18.04 18.24
N GLN A 4 -16.84 -19.02 17.36
CA GLN A 4 -15.87 -20.09 17.41
C GLN A 4 -14.68 -19.74 16.53
N ALA A 5 -13.49 -20.08 17.00
CA ALA A 5 -12.30 -19.94 16.18
C ALA A 5 -12.40 -20.86 14.96
N PRO A 6 -11.90 -20.43 13.79
CA PRO A 6 -11.90 -21.27 12.60
C PRO A 6 -11.14 -22.58 12.86
N SER A 7 -11.57 -23.65 12.21
CA SER A 7 -10.85 -24.92 12.26
C SER A 7 -9.51 -24.78 11.54
N SER A 8 -8.56 -25.67 11.84
CA SER A 8 -7.29 -25.69 11.14
C SER A 8 -7.46 -25.90 9.63
N ALA A 9 -8.43 -26.73 9.25
CA ALA A 9 -8.75 -26.90 7.83
C ALA A 9 -9.28 -25.61 7.19
N ALA A 10 -10.12 -24.85 7.91
CA ALA A 10 -10.61 -23.56 7.42
C ALA A 10 -9.48 -22.53 7.29
N LEU A 11 -8.55 -22.52 8.22
CA LEU A 11 -7.38 -21.65 8.16
C LEU A 11 -6.52 -21.95 6.95
N ARG A 12 -6.27 -23.23 6.68
CA ARG A 12 -5.48 -23.64 5.50
C ARG A 12 -6.20 -23.30 4.20
N LYS A 13 -7.52 -23.45 4.16
CA LYS A 13 -8.32 -23.06 3.00
C LYS A 13 -8.23 -21.54 2.77
N ARG A 14 -8.36 -20.76 3.84
CA ARG A 14 -8.24 -19.31 3.75
C ARG A 14 -6.84 -18.92 3.26
N ARG A 15 -5.78 -19.54 3.78
CA ARG A 15 -4.41 -19.30 3.33
C ARG A 15 -4.26 -19.54 1.83
N HIS A 16 -4.82 -20.63 1.34
CA HIS A 16 -4.78 -20.96 -0.09
C HIS A 16 -5.51 -19.90 -0.92
N GLN A 17 -6.66 -19.44 -0.47
CA GLN A 17 -7.41 -18.38 -1.13
C GLN A 17 -6.62 -17.08 -1.20
N LEU A 18 -5.91 -16.72 -0.11
CA LEU A 18 -5.07 -15.54 -0.08
C LEU A 18 -3.94 -15.63 -1.09
N VAL A 19 -3.25 -16.76 -1.14
CA VAL A 19 -2.14 -16.97 -2.10
C VAL A 19 -2.64 -16.82 -3.53
N ARG A 20 -3.81 -17.37 -3.85
CA ARG A 20 -4.39 -17.30 -5.20
C ARG A 20 -4.90 -15.90 -5.55
N GLY A 21 -5.21 -15.08 -4.55
CA GLY A 21 -5.75 -13.74 -4.77
C GLY A 21 -4.73 -12.62 -4.67
N LEU A 22 -3.43 -12.93 -4.60
CA LEU A 22 -2.40 -11.90 -4.50
C LEU A 22 -2.42 -10.99 -5.73
N PRO A 23 -2.23 -9.67 -5.53
CA PRO A 23 -2.10 -8.77 -6.67
C PRO A 23 -0.83 -9.06 -7.47
N PRO A 24 -0.72 -8.57 -8.72
CA PRO A 24 0.50 -8.75 -9.51
C PRO A 24 1.71 -8.17 -8.78
N ILE A 25 2.72 -9.01 -8.59
CA ILE A 25 3.90 -8.63 -7.80
C ILE A 25 4.77 -7.59 -8.51
N ASP A 26 4.70 -7.52 -9.83
CA ASP A 26 5.44 -6.54 -10.63
C ASP A 26 4.71 -5.19 -10.74
N GLN A 27 3.52 -5.08 -10.15
CA GLN A 27 2.70 -3.87 -10.21
C GLN A 27 2.44 -3.33 -8.81
N ILE A 28 3.49 -3.19 -8.04
CA ILE A 28 3.44 -2.66 -6.68
C ILE A 28 4.50 -1.58 -6.51
N VAL A 29 4.18 -0.61 -5.68
CA VAL A 29 5.16 0.35 -5.18
C VAL A 29 4.81 0.69 -3.74
N ARG A 30 5.83 0.80 -2.91
CA ARG A 30 5.69 1.18 -1.51
C ARG A 30 6.07 2.63 -1.34
N GLY A 31 5.21 3.41 -0.71
CA GLY A 31 5.48 4.82 -0.48
C GLY A 31 4.23 5.59 -0.16
N SER A 32 4.34 6.89 -0.19
CA SER A 32 3.24 7.80 0.08
C SER A 32 3.15 8.86 -1.00
N LEU A 33 1.95 9.09 -1.50
CA LEU A 33 1.71 10.20 -2.43
C LEU A 33 1.56 11.49 -1.64
N MET A 34 2.24 12.52 -2.12
CA MET A 34 2.18 13.86 -1.57
C MET A 34 1.69 14.82 -2.64
N GLU A 35 0.80 15.73 -2.28
CA GLU A 35 0.35 16.78 -3.16
C GLU A 35 0.79 18.12 -2.62
N THR A 36 1.32 18.95 -3.49
CA THR A 36 1.75 20.29 -3.13
C THR A 36 1.15 21.32 -4.06
N TYR A 37 0.92 22.50 -3.50
CA TYR A 37 0.47 23.67 -4.23
C TYR A 37 1.47 24.77 -3.97
N LYS A 38 1.87 25.48 -5.03
CA LYS A 38 2.90 26.51 -4.88
C LYS A 38 2.47 27.79 -5.56
N ARG A 39 2.49 28.89 -4.84
CA ARG A 39 2.24 30.21 -5.40
C ARG A 39 3.45 30.65 -6.22
N CYS A 40 3.19 31.20 -7.40
CA CYS A 40 4.28 31.59 -8.29
C CYS A 40 4.86 32.96 -7.95
N GLY A 41 4.29 33.69 -6.99
CA GLY A 41 4.76 35.01 -6.61
C GLY A 41 4.34 36.14 -7.55
N ARG A 42 3.62 35.84 -8.63
CA ARG A 42 3.11 36.86 -9.54
C ARG A 42 1.84 37.48 -8.99
N PRO A 43 1.78 38.80 -8.78
CA PRO A 43 0.60 39.43 -8.17
C PRO A 43 -0.66 39.32 -9.02
N ASN A 44 -0.52 39.19 -10.34
CA ASN A 44 -1.66 39.11 -11.26
C ASN A 44 -2.09 37.68 -11.54
N CYS A 45 -1.48 36.70 -10.87
CA CYS A 45 -1.83 35.30 -11.06
C CYS A 45 -2.99 34.93 -10.16
N HIS A 46 -3.92 34.09 -10.66
CA HIS A 46 -5.04 33.60 -9.85
C HIS A 46 -4.60 32.84 -8.60
N CYS A 47 -3.38 32.29 -8.59
CA CYS A 47 -2.87 31.56 -7.43
C CYS A 47 -2.52 32.48 -6.26
N ALA A 48 -2.50 33.81 -6.43
CA ALA A 48 -2.20 34.74 -5.36
C ALA A 48 -3.26 34.71 -4.24
N ASP A 49 -4.52 34.44 -4.61
CA ASP A 49 -5.63 34.41 -3.67
C ASP A 49 -6.13 33.00 -3.37
N GLY A 50 -5.40 31.97 -3.81
CA GLY A 50 -5.79 30.60 -3.65
C GLY A 50 -4.67 29.72 -3.14
N PRO A 51 -4.84 28.39 -3.23
CA PRO A 51 -3.82 27.44 -2.75
C PRO A 51 -2.52 27.46 -3.56
N GLY A 52 -2.51 28.08 -4.75
CA GLY A 52 -1.36 28.13 -5.62
C GLY A 52 -1.52 27.26 -6.85
N HIS A 53 -0.43 27.13 -7.60
CA HIS A 53 -0.38 26.23 -8.76
C HIS A 53 -0.24 24.80 -8.30
N GLY A 54 -0.93 23.93 -9.02
CA GLY A 54 -0.87 22.49 -8.72
C GLY A 54 -2.21 21.83 -9.00
N PRO A 55 -2.43 20.62 -8.44
CA PRO A 55 -1.48 19.92 -7.56
C PRO A 55 -0.26 19.42 -8.30
N LYS A 56 0.88 19.53 -7.67
CA LYS A 56 2.08 18.76 -8.05
C LYS A 56 2.18 17.58 -7.11
N ARG A 57 2.39 16.41 -7.66
CA ARG A 57 2.41 15.17 -6.90
C ARG A 57 3.79 14.57 -6.89
N TYR A 58 4.14 14.05 -5.72
CA TYR A 58 5.41 13.39 -5.49
C TYR A 58 5.17 12.07 -4.78
N LEU A 59 5.97 11.08 -5.11
CA LEU A 59 5.99 9.80 -4.40
C LEU A 59 7.19 9.79 -3.48
N SER A 60 6.92 9.66 -2.19
CA SER A 60 7.96 9.51 -1.16
C SER A 60 8.21 8.03 -0.94
N THR A 61 9.42 7.57 -1.18
CA THR A 61 9.79 6.16 -1.02
C THR A 61 11.00 6.01 -0.14
N ILE A 62 11.04 4.87 0.59
CA ILE A 62 12.21 4.44 1.36
C ILE A 62 12.55 3.02 0.88
N ALA A 63 13.73 2.85 0.26
CA ALA A 63 14.12 1.56 -0.27
C ALA A 63 14.58 0.60 0.82
N ARG A 64 15.21 1.11 1.88
CA ARG A 64 15.71 0.32 3.01
C ARG A 64 15.41 1.03 4.31
N THR A 65 15.24 0.23 5.36
CA THR A 65 15.07 0.77 6.72
C THR A 65 16.26 1.65 7.10
N GLY A 66 15.97 2.86 7.58
CA GLY A 66 16.98 3.81 8.00
C GLY A 66 17.49 4.74 6.91
N GLU A 67 17.10 4.53 5.65
CA GLU A 67 17.42 5.45 4.57
C GLU A 67 16.50 6.68 4.61
N ARG A 68 17.00 7.78 4.07
CA ARG A 68 16.18 8.98 3.89
C ARG A 68 15.14 8.74 2.80
N PRO A 69 13.91 9.26 2.98
CA PRO A 69 12.92 9.20 1.92
C PRO A 69 13.42 9.90 0.65
N ARG A 70 13.11 9.29 -0.48
CA ARG A 70 13.36 9.89 -1.79
C ARG A 70 12.04 10.38 -2.36
N LEU A 71 12.05 11.59 -2.89
CA LEU A 71 10.88 12.16 -3.55
C LEU A 71 11.03 12.02 -5.06
N GLY A 72 10.05 11.37 -5.67
CA GLY A 72 9.96 11.27 -7.13
C GLY A 72 8.77 12.05 -7.63
N TYR A 73 8.97 12.91 -8.62
CA TYR A 73 7.85 13.62 -9.22
C TYR A 73 6.94 12.65 -9.95
N VAL A 74 5.62 12.80 -9.76
CA VAL A 74 4.61 11.97 -10.41
C VAL A 74 3.87 12.84 -11.44
N PRO A 75 4.16 12.67 -12.75
CA PRO A 75 3.40 13.37 -13.77
C PRO A 75 1.92 13.01 -13.72
N ASN A 76 1.06 13.93 -14.14
CA ASN A 76 -0.38 13.68 -14.15
C ASN A 76 -0.75 12.43 -14.95
N ALA A 77 -0.04 12.17 -16.05
CA ALA A 77 -0.28 10.98 -16.87
C ALA A 77 0.04 9.66 -16.13
N ALA A 78 0.94 9.68 -15.14
CA ALA A 78 1.32 8.49 -14.37
C ALA A 78 0.55 8.36 -13.07
N TYR A 79 -0.20 9.35 -12.66
CA TYR A 79 -0.83 9.39 -11.33
C TYR A 79 -1.73 8.19 -11.06
N ALA A 80 -2.62 7.87 -11.99
CA ALA A 80 -3.57 6.76 -11.81
C ALA A 80 -2.83 5.43 -11.64
N GLN A 81 -1.77 5.22 -12.42
CA GLN A 81 -0.99 3.99 -12.33
C GLN A 81 -0.21 3.91 -11.01
N VAL A 82 0.37 5.02 -10.57
CA VAL A 82 1.08 5.05 -9.29
C VAL A 82 0.10 4.77 -8.14
N ALA A 83 -1.09 5.37 -8.18
CA ALA A 83 -2.12 5.12 -7.17
C ALA A 83 -2.54 3.65 -7.13
N GLU A 84 -2.68 3.02 -8.30
CA GLU A 84 -2.99 1.60 -8.40
C GLU A 84 -1.88 0.73 -7.80
N PHE A 85 -0.63 1.03 -8.12
CA PHE A 85 0.52 0.28 -7.59
C PHE A 85 0.63 0.41 -6.08
N LEU A 86 0.33 1.59 -5.54
CA LEU A 86 0.28 1.79 -4.08
C LEU A 86 -0.84 0.98 -3.44
N ALA A 87 -2.02 0.97 -4.06
CA ALA A 87 -3.16 0.20 -3.57
C ALA A 87 -2.85 -1.29 -3.61
N ASN A 88 -2.22 -1.77 -4.67
CA ASN A 88 -1.78 -3.16 -4.79
C ASN A 88 -0.81 -3.54 -3.68
N PHE A 89 0.13 -2.66 -3.36
CA PHE A 89 1.09 -2.93 -2.28
C PHE A 89 0.39 -3.03 -0.93
N ARG A 90 -0.54 -2.12 -0.62
CA ARG A 90 -1.30 -2.17 0.64
C ARG A 90 -2.08 -3.46 0.76
N LYS A 91 -2.76 -3.86 -0.31
CA LYS A 91 -3.52 -5.11 -0.35
C LYS A 91 -2.60 -6.31 -0.14
N LEU A 92 -1.46 -6.34 -0.82
CA LEU A 92 -0.47 -7.39 -0.65
C LEU A 92 0.00 -7.48 0.80
N GLN A 93 0.30 -6.35 1.42
CA GLN A 93 0.76 -6.30 2.80
C GLN A 93 -0.29 -6.87 3.77
N GLU A 94 -1.56 -6.51 3.59
CA GLU A 94 -2.65 -7.05 4.40
C GLU A 94 -2.78 -8.56 4.24
N MET A 95 -2.69 -9.06 3.01
CA MET A 95 -2.79 -10.48 2.72
C MET A 95 -1.61 -11.26 3.31
N LEU A 96 -0.40 -10.73 3.20
CA LEU A 96 0.78 -11.35 3.80
C LEU A 96 0.67 -11.41 5.33
N ASN A 97 0.16 -10.34 5.94
CA ASN A 97 -0.07 -10.32 7.38
C ASN A 97 -1.06 -11.39 7.80
N GLU A 98 -2.12 -11.59 7.04
CA GLU A 98 -3.11 -12.63 7.34
C GLU A 98 -2.51 -14.02 7.19
N ILE A 99 -1.71 -14.26 6.15
CA ILE A 99 -1.01 -15.54 5.97
C ILE A 99 -0.08 -15.82 7.16
N CYS A 100 0.67 -14.82 7.59
CA CYS A 100 1.54 -14.95 8.75
C CYS A 100 0.75 -15.29 10.03
N ALA A 101 -0.40 -14.63 10.22
CA ALA A 101 -1.26 -14.90 11.37
C ALA A 101 -1.83 -16.31 11.35
N ILE A 102 -2.23 -16.80 10.17
CA ILE A 102 -2.72 -18.17 10.01
C ILE A 102 -1.62 -19.16 10.38
N ASN A 103 -0.41 -18.97 9.87
CA ASN A 103 0.70 -19.88 10.14
C ASN A 103 1.09 -19.86 11.61
N ALA A 104 1.09 -18.69 12.25
CA ALA A 104 1.35 -18.59 13.68
C ALA A 104 0.28 -19.30 14.51
N GLU A 105 -0.98 -19.23 14.10
CA GLU A 105 -2.07 -19.93 14.79
C GLU A 105 -1.95 -21.43 14.64
N LEU A 106 -1.61 -21.93 13.46
CA LEU A 106 -1.37 -23.37 13.26
C LEU A 106 -0.24 -23.87 14.15
N LEU A 107 0.84 -23.11 14.27
CA LEU A 107 1.93 -23.44 15.17
C LEU A 107 1.46 -23.50 16.64
N ARG A 108 0.67 -22.52 17.05
CA ARG A 108 0.13 -22.46 18.42
C ARG A 108 -0.73 -23.68 18.74
N ARG A 109 -1.46 -24.19 17.75
CA ARG A 109 -2.29 -25.38 17.87
C ARG A 109 -1.48 -26.68 17.78
N ARG A 110 -0.18 -26.60 17.55
CA ARG A 110 0.69 -27.75 17.32
C ARG A 110 0.28 -28.55 16.08
N GLU A 111 -0.28 -27.86 15.08
CA GLU A 111 -0.65 -28.44 13.81
C GLU A 111 0.52 -28.37 12.82
N SER A 112 0.47 -29.19 11.77
CA SER A 112 1.41 -29.04 10.65
C SER A 112 1.23 -27.68 9.97
N LEU A 113 2.34 -27.07 9.61
CA LEU A 113 2.32 -25.81 8.87
C LEU A 113 2.06 -25.99 7.38
N ASP A 114 2.11 -27.21 6.90
CA ASP A 114 1.84 -27.52 5.49
C ASP A 114 0.37 -27.36 5.09
#